data_90877f017e1335892004c495f47df7b6
#
_entry.id   90877f017e1335892004c495f47df7b6
#
_cell.length_a   1.000
_cell.length_b   1.000
_cell.length_c   1.000
_cell.angle_alpha   90.00
_cell.angle_beta   90.00
_cell.angle_gamma   90.00
#
_symmetry.space_group_name_H-M   'P 1'
#
loop_
_entity.id
_entity.type
_entity.pdbx_description
1 polymer ?
#
loop_
_entity_poly.entity_id
_entity_poly.type
_entity_poly.pdbx_seq_one_letter_code
_entity_poly.pdbx_strand_id
1 'polypeptide(L)'
;RPQMPWVVHGFRNNLHIACRLMQENIYFSLGERYQPDVLRHVPLECLLAETDESTQDIRMVIGRMAETKNVEVSFLCDRIDENARKIFFRQ
;
A
#
# COMPACT_ATOMS: atom_id res chain seq x y z
N ARG A 1 15.04 20.45 2.80
CA ARG A 1 15.23 19.34 3.72
C ARG A 1 14.75 18.05 3.08
N PRO A 2 15.63 17.09 2.94
CA PRO A 2 15.20 15.81 2.36
C PRO A 2 14.16 15.16 3.26
N GLN A 3 13.20 14.57 2.63
CA GLN A 3 12.11 13.92 3.32
C GLN A 3 12.15 12.45 3.00
N MET A 4 12.57 11.67 3.99
CA MET A 4 12.41 10.23 3.88
C MET A 4 10.95 9.92 4.08
N PRO A 5 10.33 9.23 3.15
CA PRO A 5 8.93 8.89 3.33
C PRO A 5 8.78 7.90 4.49
N TRP A 6 7.70 8.06 5.20
CA TRP A 6 7.35 7.12 6.24
C TRP A 6 6.56 5.98 5.63
N VAL A 7 6.76 4.79 6.17
CA VAL A 7 5.99 3.63 5.74
C VAL A 7 5.21 3.13 6.94
N VAL A 8 3.90 3.10 6.80
CA VAL A 8 3.03 2.54 7.83
C VAL A 8 2.74 1.11 7.44
N HIS A 9 3.21 0.16 8.25
CA HIS A 9 3.09 -1.25 7.94
C HIS A 9 1.82 -1.85 8.55
N GLY A 10 1.18 -2.73 7.78
CA GLY A 10 0.06 -3.48 8.27
C GLY A 10 -1.10 -2.63 8.74
N PHE A 11 -1.33 -1.51 8.07
CA PHE A 11 -2.34 -0.55 8.51
C PHE A 11 -3.71 -1.21 8.50
N ARG A 12 -4.38 -1.21 9.64
CA ARG A 12 -5.71 -1.80 9.77
C ARG A 12 -6.68 -0.85 10.46
N ASN A 13 -6.28 0.39 10.66
CA ASN A 13 -7.14 1.38 11.28
C ASN A 13 -8.21 1.88 10.32
N ASN A 14 -9.09 2.71 10.83
CA ASN A 14 -10.22 3.16 10.04
C ASN A 14 -9.84 4.27 9.08
N LEU A 15 -10.78 4.58 8.18
CA LEU A 15 -10.56 5.55 7.13
C LEU A 15 -10.28 6.95 7.66
N HIS A 16 -10.88 7.30 8.78
CA HIS A 16 -10.67 8.64 9.33
C HIS A 16 -9.19 8.87 9.66
N ILE A 17 -8.58 7.88 10.31
CA ILE A 17 -7.17 7.97 10.66
C ILE A 17 -6.31 7.94 9.41
N ALA A 18 -6.67 7.08 8.45
CA ALA A 18 -5.93 7.00 7.21
C ALA A 18 -5.92 8.32 6.48
N CYS A 19 -7.07 9.00 6.41
CA CYS A 19 -7.16 10.26 5.70
C CYS A 19 -6.28 11.33 6.34
N ARG A 20 -6.16 11.31 7.65
CA ARG A 20 -5.27 12.25 8.32
C ARG A 20 -3.82 11.96 7.96
N LEU A 21 -3.44 10.70 7.93
CA LEU A 21 -2.08 10.32 7.60
C LEU A 21 -1.75 10.59 6.14
N MET A 22 -2.74 10.54 5.26
CA MET A 22 -2.51 10.79 3.83
C MET A 22 -2.06 12.21 3.53
N GLN A 23 -2.21 13.11 4.49
CA GLN A 23 -1.75 14.47 4.31
C GLN A 23 -0.25 14.61 4.51
N GLU A 24 0.39 13.55 4.98
CA GLU A 24 1.82 13.51 5.19
C GLU A 24 2.50 12.73 4.09
N ASN A 25 3.82 12.74 4.09
CA ASN A 25 4.59 11.97 3.10
C ASN A 25 4.68 10.52 3.58
N ILE A 26 3.60 9.77 3.40
CA ILE A 26 3.47 8.44 3.98
C ILE A 26 3.07 7.44 2.91
N TYR A 27 3.71 6.29 2.94
CA TYR A 27 3.30 5.14 2.16
C TYR A 27 2.56 4.18 3.06
N PHE A 28 1.50 3.59 2.53
CA PHE A 28 0.71 2.60 3.26
C PHE A 28 1.05 1.22 2.75
N SER A 29 1.62 0.41 3.62
CA SER A 29 1.93 -0.98 3.27
C SER A 29 0.80 -1.84 3.85
N LEU A 30 -0.02 -2.37 2.96
CA LEU A 30 -1.23 -3.09 3.36
C LEU A 30 -1.04 -4.58 3.18
N GLY A 31 -1.53 -5.34 4.16
CA GLY A 31 -1.47 -6.78 4.12
C GLY A 31 -2.85 -7.38 3.94
N GLU A 32 -2.95 -8.66 4.25
CA GLU A 32 -4.18 -9.42 3.99
C GLU A 32 -5.37 -8.93 4.79
N ARG A 33 -5.13 -8.16 5.85
CA ARG A 33 -6.21 -7.69 6.72
C ARG A 33 -6.51 -6.21 6.54
N TYR A 34 -6.27 -5.72 5.35
CA TYR A 34 -6.50 -4.31 5.09
C TYR A 34 -7.99 -3.97 5.16
N GLN A 35 -8.27 -2.69 5.39
CA GLN A 35 -9.62 -2.18 5.37
C GLN A 35 -9.95 -1.74 3.95
N PRO A 36 -10.98 -2.32 3.32
CA PRO A 36 -11.27 -1.97 1.92
C PRO A 36 -11.53 -0.48 1.70
N ASP A 37 -12.19 0.19 2.64
CA ASP A 37 -12.46 1.61 2.49
C ASP A 37 -11.16 2.41 2.48
N VAL A 38 -10.20 2.01 3.31
CA VAL A 38 -8.91 2.68 3.32
C VAL A 38 -8.21 2.46 2.00
N LEU A 39 -8.18 1.23 1.52
CA LEU A 39 -7.51 0.93 0.26
C LEU A 39 -8.09 1.73 -0.89
N ARG A 40 -9.41 1.89 -0.92
CA ARG A 40 -10.04 2.64 -2.00
C ARG A 40 -9.59 4.09 -2.03
N HIS A 41 -9.20 4.63 -0.89
CA HIS A 41 -8.82 6.03 -0.78
C HIS A 41 -7.32 6.27 -0.85
N VAL A 42 -6.51 5.23 -0.65
CA VAL A 42 -5.05 5.40 -0.73
C VAL A 42 -4.65 5.58 -2.18
N PRO A 43 -3.95 6.68 -2.50
CA PRO A 43 -3.49 6.87 -3.88
C PRO A 43 -2.53 5.77 -4.29
N LEU A 44 -2.57 5.41 -5.55
CA LEU A 44 -1.70 4.35 -6.06
C LEU A 44 -0.22 4.68 -5.84
N GLU A 45 0.12 5.96 -5.84
CA GLU A 45 1.50 6.40 -5.65
C GLU A 45 2.01 6.14 -4.23
N CYS A 46 1.10 5.89 -3.29
CA CYS A 46 1.46 5.74 -1.89
C CYS A 46 1.23 4.33 -1.38
N LEU A 47 1.00 3.40 -2.27
CA LEU A 47 0.57 2.06 -1.90
C LEU A 47 1.70 1.05 -1.98
N LEU A 48 1.84 0.25 -0.95
CA LEU A 48 2.72 -0.90 -0.92
C LEU A 48 1.90 -2.10 -0.45
N ALA A 49 2.41 -3.29 -0.70
CA ALA A 49 1.75 -4.50 -0.26
C ALA A 49 2.74 -5.33 0.55
N GLU A 50 2.24 -6.06 1.51
CA GLU A 50 3.08 -6.89 2.35
C GLU A 50 2.35 -8.16 2.75
N THR A 51 3.12 -9.18 3.11
CA THR A 51 2.59 -10.33 3.82
C THR A 51 3.29 -10.37 5.16
N ASP A 52 2.55 -10.79 6.18
CA ASP A 52 3.18 -11.01 7.47
C ASP A 52 3.66 -12.46 7.51
N GLU A 53 3.69 -13.06 8.68
CA GLU A 53 4.21 -14.41 8.83
C GLU A 53 3.25 -15.49 8.36
N SER A 54 2.12 -15.11 7.83
CA SER A 54 1.18 -16.08 7.32
C SER A 54 1.76 -16.76 6.08
N THR A 55 1.12 -17.83 5.67
CA THR A 55 1.52 -18.52 4.46
C THR A 55 0.95 -17.88 3.20
N GLN A 56 0.31 -16.76 3.35
CA GLN A 56 -0.34 -16.10 2.22
C GLN A 56 0.69 -15.59 1.22
N ASP A 57 0.47 -15.90 -0.05
CA ASP A 57 1.33 -15.41 -1.13
C ASP A 57 1.05 -13.93 -1.35
N ILE A 58 2.12 -13.15 -1.50
CA ILE A 58 1.97 -11.72 -1.75
C ILE A 58 1.13 -11.47 -3.01
N ARG A 59 1.22 -12.35 -3.99
CA ARG A 59 0.44 -12.18 -5.21
C ARG A 59 -1.06 -12.31 -4.96
N MET A 60 -1.46 -13.10 -3.98
CA MET A 60 -2.86 -13.19 -3.63
C MET A 60 -3.33 -11.93 -2.93
N VAL A 61 -2.49 -11.35 -2.09
CA VAL A 61 -2.83 -10.09 -1.44
C VAL A 61 -3.01 -9.00 -2.50
N ILE A 62 -2.08 -8.89 -3.43
CA ILE A 62 -2.15 -7.87 -4.47
C ILE A 62 -3.36 -8.12 -5.37
N GLY A 63 -3.68 -9.38 -5.65
CA GLY A 63 -4.85 -9.70 -6.45
C GLY A 63 -6.14 -9.20 -5.81
N ARG A 64 -6.28 -9.42 -4.51
CA ARG A 64 -7.45 -8.95 -3.79
C ARG A 64 -7.49 -7.42 -3.75
N MET A 65 -6.33 -6.79 -3.58
CA MET A 65 -6.25 -5.34 -3.57
C MET A 65 -6.65 -4.77 -4.93
N ALA A 66 -6.24 -5.43 -6.01
CA ALA A 66 -6.61 -4.99 -7.35
C ALA A 66 -8.11 -5.04 -7.56
N GLU A 67 -8.74 -6.10 -7.06
CA GLU A 67 -10.20 -6.18 -7.14
C GLU A 67 -10.86 -5.03 -6.39
N THR A 68 -10.37 -4.76 -5.19
CA THR A 68 -10.94 -3.69 -4.37
C THR A 68 -10.79 -2.33 -5.04
N LYS A 69 -9.65 -2.09 -5.68
CA LYS A 69 -9.42 -0.83 -6.37
C LYS A 69 -9.95 -0.83 -7.80
N ASN A 70 -10.44 -1.98 -8.27
CA ASN A 70 -10.99 -2.09 -9.62
C ASN A 70 -9.95 -1.75 -10.67
N VAL A 71 -8.77 -2.33 -10.55
CA VAL A 71 -7.70 -2.16 -11.53
C VAL A 71 -7.14 -3.53 -11.90
N GLU A 72 -6.39 -3.58 -12.99
CA GLU A 72 -5.74 -4.80 -13.40
C GLU A 72 -4.64 -5.19 -12.43
N VAL A 73 -4.51 -6.49 -12.18
CA VAL A 73 -3.49 -6.98 -11.25
C VAL A 73 -2.10 -6.59 -11.71
N SER A 74 -1.81 -6.77 -12.99
CA SER A 74 -0.48 -6.43 -13.51
C SER A 74 -0.17 -4.95 -13.36
N PHE A 75 -1.18 -4.11 -13.58
CA PHE A 75 -1.00 -2.68 -13.40
C PHE A 75 -0.66 -2.34 -11.94
N LEU A 76 -1.40 -2.97 -11.02
CA LEU A 76 -1.17 -2.71 -9.60
C LEU A 76 0.20 -3.22 -9.16
N CYS A 77 0.59 -4.40 -9.65
CA CYS A 77 1.91 -4.94 -9.32
C CYS A 77 3.01 -3.99 -9.76
N ASP A 78 2.88 -3.44 -10.97
CA ASP A 78 3.89 -2.53 -11.49
C ASP A 78 3.96 -1.25 -10.65
N ARG A 79 2.80 -0.73 -10.24
CA ARG A 79 2.78 0.49 -9.43
C ARG A 79 3.40 0.25 -8.06
N ILE A 80 3.07 -0.89 -7.44
CA ILE A 80 3.63 -1.20 -6.13
C ILE A 80 5.14 -1.40 -6.23
N ASP A 81 5.59 -2.08 -7.27
CA ASP A 81 7.01 -2.27 -7.49
C ASP A 81 7.72 -0.93 -7.67
N GLU A 82 7.12 -0.04 -8.44
CA GLU A 82 7.68 1.27 -8.66
C GLU A 82 7.78 2.07 -7.36
N ASN A 83 6.74 1.98 -6.53
CA ASN A 83 6.75 2.66 -5.25
C ASN A 83 7.86 2.11 -4.35
N ALA A 84 8.01 0.80 -4.32
CA ALA A 84 9.05 0.17 -3.51
C ALA A 84 10.44 0.62 -3.96
N ARG A 85 10.63 0.73 -5.26
CA ARG A 85 11.93 1.18 -5.79
C ARG A 85 12.23 2.60 -5.37
N LYS A 86 11.22 3.46 -5.34
CA LYS A 86 11.42 4.84 -4.91
C LYS A 86 11.86 4.93 -3.45
N ILE A 87 11.39 4.00 -2.63
CA ILE A 87 11.71 4.02 -1.21
C ILE A 87 13.03 3.33 -0.92
N PHE A 88 13.23 2.15 -1.48
CA PHE A 88 14.35 1.29 -1.07
C PHE A 88 15.56 1.42 -1.94
N PHE A 89 15.42 1.97 -3.13
CA PHE A 89 16.54 2.10 -4.07
C PHE A 89 16.76 3.52 -4.53
N ARG A 90 16.24 4.48 -3.80
CA ARG A 90 16.43 5.87 -4.18
C ARG A 90 17.89 6.27 -4.01
N GLN A 91 18.32 7.15 -4.87
CA GLN A 91 19.68 7.63 -4.86
C GLN A 91 19.75 9.07 -4.39
#